data_60abaa776091e3d09caf929e5fca2bd4
#
_entry.id   60abaa776091e3d09caf929e5fca2bd4
#
_cell.length_a   1.000
_cell.length_b   1.000
_cell.length_c   1.000
_cell.angle_alpha   90.00
_cell.angle_beta   90.00
_cell.angle_gamma   90.00
#
_symmetry.space_group_name_H-M   'P 1'
#
loop_
_entity.id
_entity.type
_entity.pdbx_description
1 polymer ?
#
loop_
_entity_poly.entity_id
_entity_poly.type
_entity_poly.pdbx_seq_one_letter_code
_entity_poly.pdbx_strand_id
1 'polypeptide(L)'
;MVMVKKNGSMNLIISIMILTLCSTRIAADGFIPESFSPPLLISGDDFVLEPLGPRLVEIDYIAYMSSIEHLQRTFSRGGSWPNDSITREDAMIDMQTEQGRFEARESFAYAVLDLDREVELGCVYVYPSKKRGFDAMVRLWVTAAEYENGFDEKLYEWSKNWLENDWPFSPTRVAFPGRDISWEKWDLLSEKSD
;
A
#
# COMPACT_ATOMS: atom_id res chain seq x y z
N MET A 1 -91.19 3.16 28.97
CA MET A 1 -89.92 3.00 29.66
C MET A 1 -89.01 2.28 28.62
N VAL A 2 -88.19 3.07 27.91
CA VAL A 2 -87.39 2.57 26.82
C VAL A 2 -85.95 2.45 27.30
N MET A 3 -85.38 1.20 27.23
CA MET A 3 -84.03 0.97 27.57
C MET A 3 -83.16 1.21 26.36
N VAL A 4 -82.19 2.13 26.44
CA VAL A 4 -81.20 2.38 25.43
C VAL A 4 -79.94 1.52 25.69
N LYS A 5 -79.63 0.63 24.78
CA LYS A 5 -78.42 -0.19 24.78
C LYS A 5 -77.25 0.66 24.26
N LYS A 6 -76.19 0.80 25.06
CA LYS A 6 -74.96 1.49 24.74
C LYS A 6 -73.98 0.51 24.14
N ASN A 7 -73.72 0.58 22.82
CA ASN A 7 -72.70 -0.20 22.18
C ASN A 7 -71.32 0.46 22.40
N GLY A 8 -70.48 -0.23 23.13
CA GLY A 8 -69.07 0.14 23.27
C GLY A 8 -68.23 -0.38 22.08
N SER A 9 -67.75 0.55 21.29
CA SER A 9 -66.79 0.25 20.21
C SER A 9 -65.40 0.20 20.80
N MET A 10 -64.79 -0.97 20.77
CA MET A 10 -63.43 -1.20 21.25
C MET A 10 -62.45 -0.99 20.07
N ASN A 11 -61.82 0.16 20.00
CA ASN A 11 -60.81 0.48 19.02
C ASN A 11 -59.50 -0.27 19.38
N LEU A 12 -59.21 -1.31 18.59
CA LEU A 12 -57.93 -2.03 18.64
C LEU A 12 -56.88 -1.20 17.92
N ILE A 13 -55.98 -0.56 18.67
CA ILE A 13 -54.82 0.14 18.12
C ILE A 13 -53.74 -0.93 17.87
N ILE A 14 -53.57 -1.33 16.60
CA ILE A 14 -52.46 -2.18 16.18
C ILE A 14 -51.23 -1.25 16.04
N SER A 15 -50.36 -1.33 17.05
CA SER A 15 -49.04 -0.67 17.00
C SER A 15 -48.10 -1.46 16.10
N ILE A 16 -47.89 -1.01 14.89
CA ILE A 16 -46.90 -1.62 13.96
C ILE A 16 -45.52 -1.12 14.39
N MET A 17 -44.80 -1.98 15.07
CA MET A 17 -43.39 -1.77 15.41
C MET A 17 -42.55 -2.02 14.16
N ILE A 18 -42.17 -0.97 13.43
CA ILE A 18 -41.24 -1.06 12.31
C ILE A 18 -39.86 -1.32 12.88
N LEU A 19 -39.44 -2.58 12.81
CA LEU A 19 -38.06 -2.99 13.13
C LEU A 19 -37.17 -2.52 11.98
N THR A 20 -36.52 -1.38 12.13
CA THR A 20 -35.51 -0.92 11.19
C THR A 20 -34.29 -1.82 11.35
N LEU A 21 -34.15 -2.84 10.47
CA LEU A 21 -32.90 -3.59 10.33
C LEU A 21 -31.84 -2.61 9.81
N CYS A 22 -31.02 -2.12 10.73
CA CYS A 22 -29.78 -1.47 10.37
C CYS A 22 -28.85 -2.55 9.83
N SER A 23 -28.87 -2.77 8.52
CA SER A 23 -27.89 -3.62 7.85
C SER A 23 -26.55 -2.89 7.95
N THR A 24 -25.76 -3.21 8.96
CA THR A 24 -24.33 -2.89 8.94
C THR A 24 -23.73 -3.65 7.77
N ARG A 25 -23.52 -2.93 6.66
CA ARG A 25 -22.62 -3.42 5.63
C ARG A 25 -21.25 -3.55 6.30
N ILE A 26 -20.82 -4.79 6.54
CA ILE A 26 -19.43 -5.08 6.76
C ILE A 26 -18.79 -4.72 5.41
N ALA A 27 -18.19 -3.54 5.34
CA ALA A 27 -17.31 -3.21 4.24
C ALA A 27 -16.24 -4.32 4.26
N ALA A 28 -16.01 -4.97 3.12
CA ALA A 28 -14.84 -5.82 2.99
C ALA A 28 -13.65 -4.95 3.40
N ASP A 29 -12.91 -5.38 4.42
CA ASP A 29 -11.75 -4.65 4.92
C ASP A 29 -10.80 -4.48 3.74
N GLY A 30 -10.76 -3.28 3.16
CA GLY A 30 -9.78 -2.91 2.15
C GLY A 30 -8.36 -3.01 2.76
N PHE A 31 -7.35 -2.95 1.94
CA PHE A 31 -5.94 -3.02 2.37
C PHE A 31 -5.63 -2.03 3.51
N ILE A 32 -6.21 -0.84 3.44
CA ILE A 32 -6.11 0.22 4.45
C ILE A 32 -7.50 0.78 4.76
N PRO A 33 -7.76 1.28 5.99
CA PRO A 33 -9.04 1.89 6.36
C PRO A 33 -9.42 3.05 5.42
N GLU A 34 -10.70 3.21 5.11
CA GLU A 34 -11.18 4.33 4.28
C GLU A 34 -10.83 5.71 4.87
N SER A 35 -10.75 5.80 6.19
CA SER A 35 -10.38 7.03 6.90
C SER A 35 -8.90 7.40 6.80
N PHE A 36 -8.04 6.48 6.39
CA PHE A 36 -6.61 6.73 6.22
C PHE A 36 -6.34 7.34 4.85
N SER A 37 -5.59 8.42 4.80
CA SER A 37 -5.14 9.04 3.56
C SER A 37 -3.64 8.77 3.37
N PRO A 38 -3.23 7.95 2.38
CA PRO A 38 -1.83 7.76 2.09
C PRO A 38 -1.15 9.10 1.79
N PRO A 39 0.01 9.38 2.38
CA PRO A 39 0.66 10.67 2.19
C PRO A 39 1.15 10.84 0.74
N LEU A 40 1.09 12.07 0.22
CA LEU A 40 1.50 12.41 -1.14
C LEU A 40 2.89 13.05 -1.22
N LEU A 41 3.44 13.46 -0.07
CA LEU A 41 4.78 14.00 0.06
C LEU A 41 5.27 13.70 1.46
N ILE A 42 6.40 13.01 1.57
CA ILE A 42 7.00 12.66 2.85
C ILE A 42 8.45 13.14 2.83
N SER A 43 8.89 13.80 3.88
CA SER A 43 10.27 14.27 4.02
C SER A 43 11.06 13.35 4.94
N GLY A 44 12.17 12.82 4.43
CA GLY A 44 13.27 12.31 5.24
C GLY A 44 14.25 13.44 5.59
N ASP A 45 15.41 13.07 6.14
CA ASP A 45 16.44 14.07 6.51
C ASP A 45 17.09 14.70 5.28
N ASP A 46 17.37 13.91 4.26
CA ASP A 46 18.11 14.29 3.04
C ASP A 46 17.47 13.73 1.76
N PHE A 47 16.20 13.33 1.83
CA PHE A 47 15.42 12.85 0.69
C PHE A 47 13.93 13.15 0.90
N VAL A 48 13.15 12.98 -0.17
CA VAL A 48 11.68 13.04 -0.12
C VAL A 48 11.08 11.83 -0.82
N LEU A 49 9.86 11.44 -0.40
CA LEU A 49 9.08 10.43 -1.12
C LEU A 49 7.86 11.09 -1.76
N GLU A 50 7.61 10.71 -3.01
CA GLU A 50 6.40 11.05 -3.75
C GLU A 50 5.80 9.80 -4.41
N PRO A 51 4.46 9.68 -4.55
CA PRO A 51 3.86 8.58 -5.28
C PRO A 51 4.42 8.46 -6.70
N LEU A 52 4.75 7.23 -7.11
CA LEU A 52 5.11 6.95 -8.50
C LEU A 52 3.97 7.31 -9.45
N GLY A 53 4.34 7.85 -10.58
CA GLY A 53 3.39 8.20 -11.62
C GLY A 53 4.06 8.82 -12.85
N PRO A 54 3.30 9.06 -13.92
CA PRO A 54 3.82 9.52 -15.22
C PRO A 54 4.74 10.74 -15.18
N ARG A 55 4.57 11.60 -14.18
CA ARG A 55 5.41 12.79 -13.99
C ARG A 55 6.87 12.45 -13.70
N LEU A 56 7.13 11.30 -13.09
CA LEU A 56 8.46 10.86 -12.67
C LEU A 56 9.12 9.89 -13.66
N VAL A 57 8.46 9.54 -14.77
CA VAL A 57 8.90 8.47 -15.68
C VAL A 57 10.36 8.58 -16.14
N GLU A 58 10.82 9.78 -16.46
CA GLU A 58 12.20 9.96 -16.97
C GLU A 58 13.25 9.74 -15.89
N ILE A 59 13.03 10.26 -14.68
CA ILE A 59 14.00 10.12 -13.60
C ILE A 59 14.00 8.70 -13.04
N ASP A 60 12.83 8.05 -12.93
CA ASP A 60 12.71 6.65 -12.53
C ASP A 60 13.36 5.71 -13.56
N TYR A 61 13.08 5.93 -14.86
CA TYR A 61 13.72 5.16 -15.93
C TYR A 61 15.25 5.27 -15.85
N ILE A 62 15.79 6.46 -15.69
CA ILE A 62 17.23 6.68 -15.57
C ILE A 62 17.78 5.96 -14.32
N ALA A 63 17.10 6.07 -13.19
CA ALA A 63 17.52 5.47 -11.93
C ALA A 63 17.66 3.95 -12.03
N TYR A 64 16.62 3.23 -12.42
CA TYR A 64 16.70 1.76 -12.47
C TYR A 64 17.56 1.26 -13.63
N MET A 65 17.61 1.95 -14.78
CA MET A 65 18.46 1.57 -15.90
C MET A 65 19.94 1.79 -15.62
N SER A 66 20.30 2.72 -14.75
CA SER A 66 21.68 2.90 -14.26
C SER A 66 22.17 1.75 -13.39
N SER A 67 21.27 0.87 -12.96
CA SER A 67 21.50 -0.07 -11.86
C SER A 67 21.06 -1.50 -12.18
N ILE A 68 20.98 -1.89 -13.46
CA ILE A 68 20.40 -3.15 -13.92
C ILE A 68 20.95 -4.36 -13.15
N GLU A 69 22.27 -4.60 -13.19
CA GLU A 69 22.87 -5.77 -12.54
C GLU A 69 22.68 -5.76 -11.02
N HIS A 70 22.74 -4.58 -10.43
CA HIS A 70 22.52 -4.40 -9.00
C HIS A 70 21.09 -4.79 -8.62
N LEU A 71 20.08 -4.26 -9.32
CA LEU A 71 18.66 -4.50 -9.03
C LEU A 71 18.25 -5.94 -9.34
N GLN A 72 18.78 -6.56 -10.39
CA GLN A 72 18.57 -7.97 -10.66
C GLN A 72 19.05 -8.86 -9.52
N ARG A 73 20.15 -8.49 -8.89
CA ARG A 73 20.75 -9.24 -7.78
C ARG A 73 20.05 -8.98 -6.44
N THR A 74 19.70 -7.76 -6.14
CA THR A 74 19.21 -7.33 -4.82
C THR A 74 17.69 -7.26 -4.71
N PHE A 75 17.01 -6.82 -5.75
CA PHE A 75 15.56 -6.59 -5.72
C PHE A 75 14.77 -7.68 -6.45
N SER A 76 15.19 -8.13 -7.63
CA SER A 76 14.37 -8.97 -8.50
C SER A 76 14.38 -10.46 -8.18
N ARG A 77 15.09 -10.89 -7.13
CA ARG A 77 15.18 -12.30 -6.72
C ARG A 77 15.61 -13.27 -7.86
N GLY A 78 16.53 -12.82 -8.71
CA GLY A 78 16.97 -13.59 -9.89
C GLY A 78 16.04 -13.46 -11.10
N GLY A 79 15.05 -12.56 -11.04
CA GLY A 79 14.28 -12.14 -12.21
C GLY A 79 15.10 -11.28 -13.18
N SER A 80 14.50 -10.95 -14.32
CA SER A 80 15.13 -10.18 -15.39
C SER A 80 14.80 -8.69 -15.40
N TRP A 81 14.20 -8.18 -14.32
CA TRP A 81 13.92 -6.74 -14.19
C TRP A 81 15.00 -6.04 -13.33
N PRO A 82 15.44 -4.84 -13.72
CA PRO A 82 15.28 -4.26 -15.06
C PRO A 82 16.18 -4.95 -16.08
N ASN A 83 15.99 -4.68 -17.37
CA ASN A 83 16.86 -5.19 -18.43
C ASN A 83 16.96 -4.21 -19.59
N ASP A 84 17.94 -4.39 -20.46
CA ASP A 84 18.27 -3.47 -21.55
C ASP A 84 17.17 -3.31 -22.62
N SER A 85 16.17 -4.20 -22.64
CA SER A 85 15.06 -4.11 -23.61
C SER A 85 13.90 -3.22 -23.16
N ILE A 86 13.87 -2.75 -21.91
CA ILE A 86 12.82 -1.87 -21.42
C ILE A 86 12.91 -0.53 -22.12
N THR A 87 11.81 -0.14 -22.75
CA THR A 87 11.67 1.14 -23.43
C THR A 87 11.07 2.21 -22.52
N ARG A 88 11.11 3.46 -22.94
CA ARG A 88 10.40 4.55 -22.22
C ARG A 88 8.88 4.41 -22.29
N GLU A 89 8.36 3.78 -23.34
CA GLU A 89 6.95 3.44 -23.45
C GLU A 89 6.56 2.39 -22.39
N ASP A 90 7.38 1.38 -22.18
CA ASP A 90 7.16 0.37 -21.12
C ASP A 90 7.20 1.03 -19.73
N ALA A 91 8.19 1.90 -19.49
CA ALA A 91 8.28 2.68 -18.25
C ALA A 91 7.04 3.56 -18.02
N MET A 92 6.52 4.22 -19.06
CA MET A 92 5.30 5.01 -18.96
C MET A 92 4.09 4.16 -18.58
N ILE A 93 3.96 2.96 -19.15
CA ILE A 93 2.89 2.02 -18.82
C ILE A 93 2.99 1.59 -17.36
N ASP A 94 4.19 1.29 -16.87
CA ASP A 94 4.42 0.93 -15.48
C ASP A 94 4.05 2.09 -14.54
N MET A 95 4.45 3.31 -14.86
CA MET A 95 4.09 4.52 -14.09
C MET A 95 2.59 4.77 -14.03
N GLN A 96 1.89 4.59 -15.15
CA GLN A 96 0.42 4.70 -15.19
C GLN A 96 -0.24 3.60 -14.35
N THR A 97 0.34 2.40 -14.37
CA THR A 97 -0.16 1.27 -13.59
C THR A 97 0.01 1.51 -12.10
N GLU A 98 1.19 1.97 -11.65
CA GLU A 98 1.44 2.27 -10.24
C GLU A 98 0.58 3.44 -9.74
N GLN A 99 0.40 4.49 -10.53
CA GLN A 99 -0.53 5.57 -10.20
C GLN A 99 -1.97 5.03 -10.06
N GLY A 100 -2.42 4.19 -10.99
CA GLY A 100 -3.76 3.60 -10.94
C GLY A 100 -3.98 2.75 -9.68
N ARG A 101 -3.00 1.95 -9.29
CA ARG A 101 -3.03 1.15 -8.05
C ARG A 101 -3.06 2.03 -6.80
N PHE A 102 -2.29 3.12 -6.81
CA PHE A 102 -2.28 4.09 -5.72
C PHE A 102 -3.65 4.74 -5.54
N GLU A 103 -4.25 5.24 -6.63
CA GLU A 103 -5.57 5.86 -6.64
C GLU A 103 -6.69 4.88 -6.26
N ALA A 104 -6.58 3.61 -6.71
CA ALA A 104 -7.48 2.54 -6.34
C ALA A 104 -7.24 1.98 -4.92
N ARG A 105 -6.20 2.45 -4.21
CA ARG A 105 -5.82 2.01 -2.86
C ARG A 105 -5.45 0.52 -2.77
N GLU A 106 -4.96 -0.03 -3.87
CA GLU A 106 -4.57 -1.45 -3.99
C GLU A 106 -3.14 -1.69 -3.50
N SER A 107 -2.24 -0.77 -3.81
CA SER A 107 -0.85 -0.74 -3.34
C SER A 107 -0.31 0.68 -3.46
N PHE A 108 0.83 0.94 -2.80
CA PHE A 108 1.41 2.27 -2.74
C PHE A 108 2.89 2.20 -3.08
N ALA A 109 3.25 2.76 -4.21
CA ALA A 109 4.62 2.86 -4.68
C ALA A 109 5.08 4.33 -4.60
N TYR A 110 6.27 4.53 -4.05
CA TYR A 110 6.86 5.86 -3.85
C TYR A 110 8.27 5.91 -4.44
N ALA A 111 8.51 6.89 -5.29
CA ALA A 111 9.87 7.29 -5.64
C ALA A 111 10.55 7.94 -4.43
N VAL A 112 11.79 7.59 -4.18
CA VAL A 112 12.67 8.23 -3.21
C VAL A 112 13.58 9.17 -3.98
N LEU A 113 13.39 10.46 -3.76
CA LEU A 113 14.03 11.52 -4.53
C LEU A 113 15.02 12.30 -3.66
N ASP A 114 16.00 12.93 -4.26
CA ASP A 114 16.80 13.95 -3.60
C ASP A 114 15.94 15.16 -3.18
N LEU A 115 16.46 16.06 -2.38
CA LEU A 115 15.70 17.22 -1.86
C LEU A 115 15.22 18.16 -2.95
N ASP A 116 15.95 18.25 -4.06
CA ASP A 116 15.59 19.07 -5.22
C ASP A 116 14.56 18.37 -6.13
N ARG A 117 14.32 17.08 -5.91
CA ARG A 117 13.41 16.19 -6.67
C ARG A 117 13.80 16.05 -8.14
N GLU A 118 15.09 16.11 -8.43
CA GLU A 118 15.66 15.98 -9.75
C GLU A 118 16.30 14.61 -10.00
N VAL A 119 16.66 13.89 -8.92
CA VAL A 119 17.31 12.58 -8.97
C VAL A 119 16.53 11.58 -8.14
N GLU A 120 16.25 10.43 -8.73
CA GLU A 120 15.68 9.32 -7.99
C GLU A 120 16.79 8.42 -7.41
N LEU A 121 16.73 8.24 -6.10
CA LEU A 121 17.68 7.45 -5.31
C LEU A 121 17.24 5.99 -5.19
N GLY A 122 15.93 5.73 -5.34
CA GLY A 122 15.32 4.41 -5.20
C GLY A 122 13.81 4.47 -5.08
N CYS A 123 13.19 3.34 -4.72
CA CYS A 123 11.75 3.24 -4.51
C CYS A 123 11.39 2.47 -3.25
N VAL A 124 10.22 2.78 -2.68
CA VAL A 124 9.57 2.03 -1.61
C VAL A 124 8.17 1.61 -2.06
N TYR A 125 7.86 0.32 -1.93
CA TYR A 125 6.58 -0.27 -2.31
C TYR A 125 5.90 -0.85 -1.08
N VAL A 126 4.65 -0.48 -0.84
CA VAL A 126 3.80 -1.00 0.24
C VAL A 126 2.65 -1.78 -0.39
N TYR A 127 2.72 -3.11 -0.31
CA TYR A 127 1.75 -4.03 -0.87
C TYR A 127 0.88 -4.66 0.21
N PRO A 128 -0.39 -5.02 -0.08
CA PRO A 128 -1.15 -5.90 0.79
C PRO A 128 -0.46 -7.26 0.90
N SER A 129 -0.28 -7.74 2.12
CA SER A 129 0.32 -9.05 2.32
C SER A 129 -0.68 -10.16 2.05
N LYS A 130 -0.28 -11.16 1.25
CA LYS A 130 -1.00 -12.42 1.08
C LYS A 130 -0.71 -13.42 2.20
N LYS A 131 0.30 -13.16 3.04
CA LYS A 131 0.71 -14.08 4.10
C LYS A 131 -0.08 -13.84 5.38
N ARG A 132 -0.54 -14.94 5.99
CA ARG A 132 -1.26 -14.91 7.28
C ARG A 132 -0.37 -14.31 8.36
N GLY A 133 -0.94 -13.43 9.17
CA GLY A 133 -0.21 -12.74 10.25
C GLY A 133 0.36 -11.39 9.83
N PHE A 134 0.38 -11.05 8.56
CA PHE A 134 0.87 -9.76 8.07
C PHE A 134 -0.22 -8.98 7.32
N ASP A 135 -0.28 -7.66 7.53
CA ASP A 135 -1.16 -6.76 6.81
C ASP A 135 -0.47 -6.22 5.57
N ALA A 136 0.79 -5.82 5.69
CA ALA A 136 1.59 -5.28 4.61
C ALA A 136 2.87 -6.08 4.35
N MET A 137 3.27 -6.10 3.08
CA MET A 137 4.58 -6.51 2.63
C MET A 137 5.25 -5.30 1.98
N VAL A 138 6.44 -4.96 2.45
CA VAL A 138 7.20 -3.81 1.97
C VAL A 138 8.43 -4.28 1.22
N ARG A 139 8.67 -3.66 0.08
CA ARG A 139 9.89 -3.84 -0.69
C ARG A 139 10.49 -2.48 -1.00
N LEU A 140 11.79 -2.43 -1.09
CA LEU A 140 12.49 -1.22 -1.49
C LEU A 140 13.75 -1.57 -2.27
N TRP A 141 14.17 -0.65 -3.09
CA TRP A 141 15.46 -0.69 -3.76
C TRP A 141 16.07 0.71 -3.78
N VAL A 142 17.38 0.75 -3.92
CA VAL A 142 18.14 1.96 -4.21
C VAL A 142 19.01 1.73 -5.43
N THR A 143 19.47 2.79 -6.08
CA THR A 143 20.43 2.69 -7.17
C THR A 143 21.75 2.06 -6.70
N ALA A 144 22.56 1.55 -7.62
CA ALA A 144 23.87 0.98 -7.30
C ALA A 144 24.77 2.00 -6.59
N ALA A 145 24.75 3.25 -7.03
CA ALA A 145 25.51 4.34 -6.40
C ALA A 145 25.08 4.60 -4.97
N GLU A 146 23.77 4.65 -4.73
CA GLU A 146 23.23 4.87 -3.39
C GLU A 146 23.45 3.67 -2.46
N TYR A 147 23.46 2.48 -3.01
CA TYR A 147 23.83 1.28 -2.26
C TYR A 147 25.30 1.34 -1.76
N GLU A 148 26.23 1.75 -2.62
CA GLU A 148 27.64 1.94 -2.25
C GLU A 148 27.81 3.03 -1.17
N ASN A 149 26.94 4.02 -1.15
CA ASN A 149 26.92 5.08 -0.15
C ASN A 149 26.26 4.66 1.18
N GLY A 150 25.72 3.43 1.28
CA GLY A 150 25.06 2.93 2.49
C GLY A 150 23.61 3.42 2.64
N PHE A 151 23.03 4.03 1.61
CA PHE A 151 21.67 4.58 1.67
C PHE A 151 20.60 3.49 1.75
N ASP A 152 20.88 2.28 1.26
CA ASP A 152 19.95 1.15 1.31
C ASP A 152 19.53 0.80 2.76
N GLU A 153 20.48 0.69 3.66
CA GLU A 153 20.21 0.41 5.09
C GLU A 153 19.50 1.59 5.75
N LYS A 154 19.93 2.82 5.44
CA LYS A 154 19.29 4.04 5.94
C LYS A 154 17.82 4.11 5.51
N LEU A 155 17.52 3.86 4.24
CA LEU A 155 16.17 3.87 3.71
C LEU A 155 15.31 2.75 4.33
N TYR A 156 15.88 1.57 4.55
CA TYR A 156 15.19 0.46 5.21
C TYR A 156 14.78 0.82 6.65
N GLU A 157 15.70 1.27 7.47
CA GLU A 157 15.40 1.63 8.87
C GLU A 157 14.43 2.83 8.94
N TRP A 158 14.58 3.81 8.05
CA TRP A 158 13.66 4.92 7.94
C TRP A 158 12.25 4.44 7.54
N SER A 159 12.14 3.56 6.56
CA SER A 159 10.86 3.02 6.09
C SER A 159 10.13 2.23 7.16
N LYS A 160 10.85 1.45 7.99
CA LYS A 160 10.27 0.76 9.14
C LYS A 160 9.64 1.75 10.11
N ASN A 161 10.41 2.76 10.50
CA ASN A 161 9.95 3.79 11.44
C ASN A 161 8.75 4.58 10.86
N TRP A 162 8.80 4.93 9.58
CA TRP A 162 7.72 5.62 8.90
C TRP A 162 6.41 4.80 8.89
N LEU A 163 6.50 3.52 8.52
CA LEU A 163 5.33 2.65 8.50
C LEU A 163 4.78 2.35 9.89
N GLU A 164 5.63 2.26 10.89
CA GLU A 164 5.23 2.05 12.27
C GLU A 164 4.46 3.24 12.85
N ASN A 165 4.86 4.47 12.53
CA ASN A 165 4.31 5.67 13.14
C ASN A 165 3.19 6.34 12.32
N ASP A 166 3.25 6.26 10.99
CA ASP A 166 2.40 7.06 10.12
C ASP A 166 1.36 6.22 9.33
N TRP A 167 1.45 4.88 9.39
CA TRP A 167 0.50 3.99 8.72
C TRP A 167 -0.43 3.25 9.68
N PRO A 168 -1.61 2.81 9.21
CA PRO A 168 -2.60 2.18 10.08
C PRO A 168 -2.30 0.71 10.37
N PHE A 169 -1.04 0.28 10.26
CA PHE A 169 -0.63 -1.09 10.50
C PHE A 169 -0.10 -1.27 11.92
N SER A 170 -0.29 -2.46 12.49
CA SER A 170 0.49 -2.85 13.66
C SER A 170 1.93 -3.13 13.22
N PRO A 171 2.96 -2.63 13.94
CA PRO A 171 4.37 -2.83 13.57
C PRO A 171 4.74 -4.30 13.35
N THR A 172 4.18 -5.21 14.17
CA THR A 172 4.41 -6.66 14.07
C THR A 172 3.72 -7.31 12.89
N ARG A 173 2.92 -6.56 12.13
CA ARG A 173 2.15 -7.04 10.97
C ARG A 173 2.62 -6.44 9.64
N VAL A 174 3.73 -5.73 9.65
CA VAL A 174 4.45 -5.27 8.46
C VAL A 174 5.70 -6.12 8.30
N ALA A 175 5.95 -6.63 7.10
CA ALA A 175 7.13 -7.45 6.81
C ALA A 175 7.96 -6.84 5.68
N PHE A 176 9.27 -6.97 5.80
CA PHE A 176 10.27 -6.65 4.78
C PHE A 176 11.00 -7.93 4.36
N PRO A 177 10.40 -8.76 3.47
CA PRO A 177 11.03 -10.02 3.08
C PRO A 177 12.39 -9.81 2.40
N GLY A 178 13.36 -10.58 2.83
CA GLY A 178 14.77 -10.43 2.45
C GLY A 178 15.58 -9.52 3.38
N ARG A 179 14.92 -8.92 4.41
CA ARG A 179 15.56 -8.06 5.42
C ARG A 179 15.24 -8.57 6.84
N ASP A 180 14.08 -8.22 7.40
CA ASP A 180 13.65 -8.67 8.74
C ASP A 180 13.20 -10.15 8.78
N ILE A 181 12.77 -10.67 7.66
CA ILE A 181 12.44 -12.09 7.47
C ILE A 181 13.11 -12.60 6.18
N SER A 182 13.82 -13.72 6.25
CA SER A 182 14.43 -14.28 5.04
C SER A 182 13.38 -14.73 4.02
N TRP A 183 13.72 -14.72 2.73
CA TRP A 183 12.80 -15.14 1.67
C TRP A 183 12.34 -16.59 1.85
N GLU A 184 13.23 -17.50 2.32
CA GLU A 184 12.89 -18.90 2.57
C GLU A 184 11.80 -19.02 3.65
N LYS A 185 11.93 -18.26 4.73
CA LYS A 185 10.93 -18.23 5.80
C LYS A 185 9.63 -17.59 5.32
N TRP A 186 9.72 -16.49 4.55
CA TRP A 186 8.56 -15.81 3.99
C TRP A 186 7.75 -16.72 3.08
N ASP A 187 8.42 -17.44 2.17
CA ASP A 187 7.77 -18.33 1.21
C ASP A 187 7.05 -19.50 1.89
N LEU A 188 7.54 -19.97 3.05
CA LEU A 188 6.93 -21.03 3.85
C LEU A 188 5.70 -20.58 4.66
N LEU A 189 5.44 -19.30 4.81
CA LEU A 189 4.27 -18.82 5.55
C LEU A 189 2.98 -19.19 4.81
N SER A 190 1.96 -19.57 5.60
CA SER A 190 0.63 -19.83 5.06
C SER A 190 0.01 -18.57 4.47
N GLU A 191 -0.70 -18.74 3.36
CA GLU A 191 -1.47 -17.65 2.75
C GLU A 191 -2.78 -17.40 3.51
N LYS A 192 -3.31 -16.18 3.36
CA LYS A 192 -4.66 -15.84 3.82
C LYS A 192 -5.65 -16.68 3.00
N SER A 193 -6.73 -17.12 3.64
CA SER A 193 -7.86 -17.67 2.89
C SER A 193 -8.61 -16.52 2.21
N ASP A 194 -8.96 -16.70 0.97
CA ASP A 194 -9.85 -15.80 0.23
C ASP A 194 -11.24 -15.75 0.89
#